data_08560bf56483d4f50a58920cad0dc9bc
#
_entry.id   08560bf56483d4f50a58920cad0dc9bc
#
_cell.length_a   1.000
_cell.length_b   1.000
_cell.length_c   1.000
_cell.angle_alpha   90.00
_cell.angle_beta   90.00
_cell.angle_gamma   90.00
#
_symmetry.space_group_name_H-M   'P 1'
#
loop_
_entity.id
_entity.type
_entity.pdbx_description
1 polymer ?
#
loop_
_entity_poly.entity_id
_entity_poly.type
_entity_poly.pdbx_seq_one_letter_code
_entity_poly.pdbx_strand_id
1 'polypeptide(L)'
;MTEVKTTNIGTLIVQTPEVSGGRPRIAGTGVTVRRIAGWYKLGFSPEEIAKKYGHLSVAQVYAALTYYHANREEIDADLTTEDKEAERLEREHYLARKSS
;
A
#
# COMPACT_ATOMS: atom_id res chain seq x y z
N MET A 1 -14.38 2.74 -37.35
CA MET A 1 -13.78 1.74 -36.45
C MET A 1 -13.62 2.34 -35.07
N THR A 2 -14.30 1.77 -34.11
CA THR A 2 -14.16 2.20 -32.72
C THR A 2 -12.89 1.57 -32.16
N GLU A 3 -11.93 2.39 -31.77
CA GLU A 3 -10.77 1.90 -31.04
C GLU A 3 -11.22 1.41 -29.67
N VAL A 4 -10.97 0.13 -29.40
CA VAL A 4 -11.19 -0.42 -28.07
C VAL A 4 -9.98 -0.08 -27.22
N LYS A 5 -10.16 0.85 -26.29
CA LYS A 5 -9.12 1.13 -25.30
C LYS A 5 -9.05 -0.04 -24.33
N THR A 6 -7.96 -0.78 -24.39
CA THR A 6 -7.72 -1.86 -23.45
C THR A 6 -6.90 -1.32 -22.28
N THR A 7 -7.47 -1.34 -21.07
CA THR A 7 -6.74 -1.02 -19.86
C THR A 7 -6.21 -2.33 -19.27
N ASN A 8 -4.90 -2.43 -19.18
CA ASN A 8 -4.29 -3.62 -18.61
C ASN A 8 -4.11 -3.43 -17.09
N ILE A 9 -5.04 -3.94 -16.33
CA ILE A 9 -5.03 -3.84 -14.87
C ILE A 9 -3.77 -4.48 -14.27
N GLY A 10 -3.23 -5.52 -14.93
CA GLY A 10 -2.01 -6.18 -14.47
C GLY A 10 -0.77 -5.31 -14.48
N THR A 11 -0.78 -4.20 -15.25
CA THR A 11 0.36 -3.26 -15.27
C THR A 11 0.22 -2.14 -14.25
N LEU A 12 -0.90 -2.04 -13.54
CA LEU A 12 -1.10 -1.01 -12.52
C LEU A 12 -0.37 -1.33 -11.23
N ILE A 13 -0.09 -2.59 -10.95
CA ILE A 13 0.63 -3.04 -9.77
C ILE A 13 1.92 -3.73 -10.21
N VAL A 14 3.04 -3.30 -9.65
CA VAL A 14 4.36 -3.82 -10.01
C VAL A 14 5.14 -4.19 -8.75
N GLN A 15 6.09 -5.11 -8.92
CA GLN A 15 7.05 -5.48 -7.89
C GLN A 15 8.43 -5.30 -8.47
N THR A 16 9.25 -4.49 -7.80
CA THR A 16 10.63 -4.25 -8.22
C THR A 16 11.51 -4.55 -7.00
N PRO A 17 12.42 -5.53 -7.07
CA PRO A 17 13.20 -5.96 -5.90
C PRO A 17 13.94 -4.83 -5.18
N GLU A 18 14.34 -3.81 -5.90
CA GLU A 18 15.13 -2.69 -5.38
C GLU A 18 14.27 -1.54 -4.84
N VAL A 19 12.95 -1.61 -5.02
CA VAL A 19 12.03 -0.55 -4.59
C VAL A 19 11.10 -1.10 -3.52
N SER A 20 11.02 -0.41 -2.39
CA SER A 20 10.13 -0.77 -1.27
C SER A 20 10.32 -2.23 -0.80
N GLY A 21 11.57 -2.74 -0.87
CA GLY A 21 11.88 -4.10 -0.45
C GLY A 21 11.23 -5.18 -1.32
N GLY A 22 10.89 -4.87 -2.58
CA GLY A 22 10.23 -5.81 -3.48
C GLY A 22 8.74 -5.95 -3.25
N ARG A 23 8.15 -5.10 -2.41
CA ARG A 23 6.72 -5.17 -2.12
C ARG A 23 5.88 -4.67 -3.30
N PRO A 24 4.70 -5.25 -3.50
CA PRO A 24 3.77 -4.76 -4.53
C PRO A 24 3.46 -3.27 -4.31
N ARG A 25 3.51 -2.50 -5.38
CA ARG A 25 3.23 -1.06 -5.34
C ARG A 25 2.48 -0.63 -6.58
N ILE A 26 1.88 0.54 -6.51
CA ILE A 26 1.23 1.16 -7.66
C ILE A 26 2.32 1.63 -8.63
N ALA A 27 2.24 1.19 -9.88
CA ALA A 27 3.22 1.52 -10.92
C ALA A 27 3.41 3.04 -11.04
N GLY A 28 4.65 3.46 -11.19
CA GLY A 28 5.01 4.88 -11.31
C GLY A 28 4.99 5.65 -10.01
N THR A 29 4.76 4.98 -8.88
CA THR A 29 4.73 5.62 -7.56
C THR A 29 5.51 4.79 -6.56
N GLY A 30 5.75 5.36 -5.37
CA GLY A 30 6.30 4.62 -4.23
C GLY A 30 5.22 4.10 -3.28
N VAL A 31 3.93 4.19 -3.65
CA VAL A 31 2.83 3.80 -2.78
C VAL A 31 2.60 2.30 -2.87
N THR A 32 2.78 1.58 -1.77
CA THR A 32 2.64 0.13 -1.72
C THR A 32 1.19 -0.30 -1.55
N VAL A 33 0.89 -1.52 -2.01
CA VAL A 33 -0.43 -2.12 -1.80
C VAL A 33 -0.76 -2.22 -0.31
N ARG A 34 0.21 -2.60 0.52
CA ARG A 34 -0.02 -2.71 1.98
C ARG A 34 -0.41 -1.37 2.60
N ARG A 35 0.13 -0.26 2.10
CA ARG A 35 -0.22 1.07 2.59
C ARG A 35 -1.68 1.40 2.26
N ILE A 36 -2.09 1.12 1.03
CA ILE A 36 -3.49 1.30 0.59
C ILE A 36 -4.42 0.40 1.41
N ALA A 37 -4.05 -0.87 1.59
CA ALA A 37 -4.83 -1.81 2.39
C ALA A 37 -4.96 -1.32 3.85
N GLY A 38 -3.91 -0.74 4.40
CA GLY A 38 -3.93 -0.17 5.75
C GLY A 38 -4.99 0.90 5.91
N TRP A 39 -5.08 1.83 4.97
CA TRP A 39 -6.13 2.86 4.98
C TRP A 39 -7.51 2.26 4.84
N TYR A 40 -7.66 1.30 3.93
CA TYR A 40 -8.92 0.61 3.71
C TYR A 40 -9.42 -0.10 4.98
N LYS A 41 -8.52 -0.76 5.71
CA LYS A 41 -8.85 -1.46 6.96
C LYS A 41 -9.25 -0.49 8.08
N LEU A 42 -8.82 0.76 7.99
CA LEU A 42 -9.23 1.81 8.92
C LEU A 42 -10.60 2.42 8.57
N GLY A 43 -11.21 1.98 7.48
CA GLY A 43 -12.55 2.41 7.09
C GLY A 43 -12.62 3.48 6.01
N PHE A 44 -11.48 3.85 5.43
CA PHE A 44 -11.49 4.84 4.33
C PHE A 44 -11.96 4.20 3.04
N SER A 45 -12.81 4.92 2.29
CA SER A 45 -13.24 4.47 0.98
C SER A 45 -12.12 4.63 -0.05
N PRO A 46 -12.17 3.89 -1.19
CA PRO A 46 -11.17 4.07 -2.24
C PRO A 46 -11.06 5.52 -2.72
N GLU A 47 -12.17 6.23 -2.82
CA GLU A 47 -12.22 7.64 -3.21
C GLU A 47 -11.50 8.52 -2.19
N GLU A 48 -11.72 8.28 -0.90
CA GLU A 48 -11.05 9.00 0.17
C GLU A 48 -9.55 8.71 0.18
N ILE A 49 -9.15 7.47 -0.07
CA ILE A 49 -7.74 7.08 -0.14
C ILE A 49 -7.04 7.82 -1.29
N ALA A 50 -7.68 7.85 -2.47
CA ALA A 50 -7.14 8.57 -3.62
C ALA A 50 -6.91 10.05 -3.30
N LYS A 51 -7.85 10.68 -2.61
CA LYS A 51 -7.72 12.09 -2.19
C LYS A 51 -6.53 12.32 -1.25
N LYS A 52 -6.24 11.37 -0.37
CA LYS A 52 -5.12 11.51 0.57
C LYS A 52 -3.78 11.67 -0.13
N TYR A 53 -3.61 11.03 -1.26
CA TYR A 53 -2.34 11.08 -2.00
C TYR A 53 -2.30 12.19 -3.06
N GLY A 54 -3.46 12.64 -3.52
CA GLY A 54 -3.55 13.75 -4.47
C GLY A 54 -3.10 13.43 -5.90
N HIS A 55 -2.20 12.47 -6.08
CA HIS A 55 -1.68 12.07 -7.39
C HIS A 55 -2.12 10.68 -7.84
N LEU A 56 -2.88 9.98 -7.02
CA LEU A 56 -3.43 8.68 -7.36
C LEU A 56 -4.83 8.81 -7.90
N SER A 57 -5.13 8.05 -8.94
CA SER A 57 -6.50 7.92 -9.44
C SER A 57 -7.26 6.89 -8.61
N VAL A 58 -8.58 6.98 -8.62
CA VAL A 58 -9.44 5.99 -7.97
C VAL A 58 -9.21 4.61 -8.57
N ALA A 59 -8.97 4.53 -9.89
CA ALA A 59 -8.67 3.25 -10.56
C ALA A 59 -7.40 2.60 -10.01
N GLN A 60 -6.37 3.39 -9.74
CA GLN A 60 -5.12 2.88 -9.14
C GLN A 60 -5.37 2.34 -7.73
N VAL A 61 -6.18 3.01 -6.94
CA VAL A 61 -6.53 2.55 -5.60
C VAL A 61 -7.33 1.24 -5.66
N TYR A 62 -8.30 1.16 -6.57
CA TYR A 62 -9.06 -0.08 -6.77
C TYR A 62 -8.17 -1.23 -7.22
N ALA A 63 -7.19 -0.97 -8.09
CA ALA A 63 -6.24 -2.00 -8.52
C ALA A 63 -5.43 -2.53 -7.34
N ALA A 64 -4.97 -1.63 -6.47
CA ALA A 64 -4.25 -2.01 -5.25
C ALA A 64 -5.13 -2.85 -4.32
N LEU A 65 -6.39 -2.48 -4.14
CA LEU A 65 -7.33 -3.23 -3.32
C LEU A 65 -7.68 -4.59 -3.92
N THR A 66 -7.76 -4.67 -5.26
CA THR A 66 -7.95 -5.95 -5.95
C THR A 66 -6.76 -6.87 -5.67
N TYR A 67 -5.54 -6.36 -5.78
CA TYR A 67 -4.35 -7.11 -5.46
C TYR A 67 -4.35 -7.56 -4.00
N TYR A 68 -4.73 -6.67 -3.10
CA TYR A 68 -4.84 -6.98 -1.67
C TYR A 68 -5.80 -8.15 -1.43
N HIS A 69 -7.02 -8.07 -1.98
CA HIS A 69 -8.01 -9.13 -1.79
C HIS A 69 -7.57 -10.46 -2.40
N ALA A 70 -6.81 -10.44 -3.48
CA ALA A 70 -6.28 -11.64 -4.11
C ALA A 70 -5.10 -12.25 -3.31
N ASN A 71 -4.46 -11.47 -2.43
CA ASN A 71 -3.27 -11.88 -1.70
C ASN A 71 -3.36 -11.49 -0.21
N ARG A 72 -4.54 -11.64 0.39
CA ARG A 72 -4.82 -11.13 1.74
C ARG A 72 -3.87 -11.64 2.82
N GLU A 73 -3.58 -12.92 2.82
CA GLU A 73 -2.72 -13.50 3.86
C GLU A 73 -1.33 -12.87 3.86
N GLU A 74 -0.75 -12.73 2.67
CA GLU A 74 0.57 -12.13 2.50
C GLU A 74 0.59 -10.66 2.93
N ILE A 75 -0.39 -9.89 2.46
CA ILE A 75 -0.45 -8.45 2.76
C ILE A 75 -0.77 -8.22 4.24
N ASP A 76 -1.70 -8.98 4.81
CA ASP A 76 -2.05 -8.86 6.24
C ASP A 76 -0.85 -9.23 7.12
N ALA A 77 -0.08 -10.25 6.76
CA ALA A 77 1.13 -10.62 7.48
C ALA A 77 2.17 -9.49 7.42
N ASP A 78 2.32 -8.85 6.26
CA ASP A 78 3.24 -7.74 6.07
C ASP A 78 2.82 -6.51 6.89
N LEU A 79 1.52 -6.21 6.95
CA LEU A 79 0.97 -5.15 7.78
C LEU A 79 1.22 -5.42 9.27
N THR A 80 1.01 -6.64 9.71
CA THR A 80 1.26 -7.02 11.11
C THR A 80 2.74 -6.84 11.46
N THR A 81 3.65 -7.21 10.58
CA THR A 81 5.08 -7.02 10.78
C THR A 81 5.43 -5.54 10.87
N GLU A 82 4.85 -4.71 10.00
CA GLU A 82 5.05 -3.26 10.01
C GLU A 82 4.59 -2.66 11.34
N ASP A 83 3.42 -3.05 11.82
CA ASP A 83 2.88 -2.57 13.09
C ASP A 83 3.78 -2.95 14.28
N LYS A 84 4.27 -4.17 14.30
CA LYS A 84 5.19 -4.63 15.35
C LYS A 84 6.52 -3.88 15.32
N GLU A 85 7.04 -3.60 14.13
CA GLU A 85 8.26 -2.83 13.98
C GLU A 85 8.07 -1.39 14.47
N ALA A 86 6.95 -0.77 14.13
CA ALA A 86 6.62 0.58 14.57
C ALA A 86 6.52 0.64 16.09
N GLU A 87 5.82 -0.31 16.72
CA GLU A 87 5.70 -0.39 18.17
C GLU A 87 7.06 -0.56 18.84
N ARG A 88 7.91 -1.41 18.28
CA ARG A 88 9.27 -1.63 18.80
C ARG A 88 10.09 -0.35 18.73
N LEU A 89 10.06 0.34 17.60
CA LEU A 89 10.81 1.59 17.42
C LEU A 89 10.31 2.68 18.36
N GLU A 90 9.01 2.80 18.56
CA GLU A 90 8.44 3.75 19.51
C GLU A 90 8.89 3.44 20.93
N ARG A 91 8.90 2.17 21.31
CA ARG A 91 9.36 1.75 22.63
C ARG A 91 10.83 2.06 22.84
N GLU A 92 11.67 1.76 21.87
CA GLU A 92 13.10 2.04 21.93
C GLU A 92 13.35 3.55 22.06
N HIS A 93 12.62 4.35 21.30
CA HIS A 93 12.72 5.81 21.34
C HIS A 93 12.30 6.34 22.71
N TYR A 94 11.20 5.85 23.25
CA TYR A 94 10.72 6.21 24.58
C TYR A 94 11.74 5.87 25.67
N LEU A 95 12.31 4.66 25.62
CA LEU A 95 13.32 4.23 26.60
C LEU A 95 14.60 5.06 26.49
N ALA A 96 15.04 5.38 25.29
CA ALA A 96 16.20 6.22 25.06
C ALA A 96 16.01 7.63 25.63
N ARG A 97 14.83 8.20 25.48
CA ARG A 97 14.51 9.52 26.04
C ARG A 97 14.46 9.49 27.57
N LYS A 98 14.05 8.36 28.14
CA LYS A 98 13.92 8.22 29.59
C LYS A 98 15.25 8.01 30.29
N SER A 99 16.25 7.48 29.59
CA SER A 99 17.57 7.20 30.16
C SER A 99 18.58 8.34 30.03
N SER A 100 18.17 9.43 29.42
CA SER A 100 19.05 10.61 29.27
C SER A 100 18.79 11.64 30.36
#